data_43148d4590dd1201ca7bebc74789a67d
#
_entry.id   43148d4590dd1201ca7bebc74789a67d
#
_cell.length_a   1.000
_cell.length_b   1.000
_cell.length_c   1.000
_cell.angle_alpha   90.00
_cell.angle_beta   90.00
_cell.angle_gamma   90.00
#
_symmetry.space_group_name_H-M   'P 1'
#
loop_
_entity.id
_entity.type
_entity.pdbx_description
1 polymer ?
#
loop_
_entity_poly.entity_id
_entity_poly.type
_entity_poly.pdbx_seq_one_letter_code
_entity_poly.pdbx_strand_id
1 'polypeptide(L)'
;MLMTRYFIADSPFIDNKKKRWTKEGEGLGGKIDMELTVIKEVKVGPYRFRNVPVHIFEDEFNVTNYPYMGGLIGNDILRRFNVILNYAKSDIYITPNSHYPEPFDYSYSGVELYLINGQILVGDVAKGSPAEAAGLKEGDQVLAVNRNFSQNLNQYKILLQAPNERVKLIYRRDGVISDVEFKVKSIF
;
A
#
# COMPACT_ATOMS: atom_id res chain seq x y z
N MET A 1 -0.97 4.33 6.24
CA MET A 1 -0.26 5.06 7.32
C MET A 1 1.19 4.60 7.35
N LEU A 2 2.15 5.48 7.67
CA LEU A 2 3.58 5.16 7.82
C LEU A 2 3.98 5.32 9.28
N MET A 3 4.80 4.39 9.81
CA MET A 3 5.34 4.45 11.18
C MET A 3 6.82 4.09 11.17
N THR A 4 7.62 4.78 11.98
CA THR A 4 9.03 4.44 12.12
C THR A 4 9.21 3.21 13.01
N ARG A 5 10.21 2.38 12.69
CA ARG A 5 10.53 1.19 13.50
C ARG A 5 10.91 1.55 14.94
N TYR A 6 11.58 2.67 15.11
CA TYR A 6 11.94 3.19 16.43
C TYR A 6 10.72 3.41 17.34
N PHE A 7 9.65 4.04 16.80
CA PHE A 7 8.42 4.28 17.56
C PHE A 7 7.69 2.98 17.95
N ILE A 8 7.87 1.94 17.15
CA ILE A 8 7.20 0.65 17.35
C ILE A 8 7.96 -0.25 18.33
N ALA A 9 9.29 -0.11 18.43
CA ALA A 9 10.13 -0.98 19.26
C ALA A 9 9.70 -1.00 20.73
N ASP A 10 9.24 0.15 21.25
CA ASP A 10 8.80 0.32 22.63
C ASP A 10 7.26 0.33 22.81
N SER A 11 6.51 0.01 21.75
CA SER A 11 5.06 0.21 21.75
C SER A 11 4.29 -1.10 21.54
N PRO A 12 3.35 -1.46 22.45
CA PRO A 12 2.56 -2.68 22.35
C PRO A 12 1.45 -2.62 21.28
N PHE A 13 1.46 -1.62 20.39
CA PHE A 13 0.37 -1.39 19.42
C PHE A 13 0.33 -2.41 18.30
N ILE A 14 1.45 -3.08 18.03
CA ILE A 14 1.55 -4.08 16.98
C ILE A 14 1.73 -5.44 17.62
N ASP A 15 0.80 -6.33 17.32
CA ASP A 15 0.93 -7.72 17.71
C ASP A 15 2.08 -8.35 16.93
N ASN A 16 3.16 -8.68 17.63
CA ASN A 16 4.36 -9.33 17.06
C ASN A 16 4.07 -10.71 16.45
N LYS A 17 2.89 -11.29 16.72
CA LYS A 17 2.43 -12.55 16.14
C LYS A 17 1.75 -12.34 14.77
N LYS A 18 1.37 -11.10 14.41
CA LYS A 18 0.78 -10.81 13.09
C LYS A 18 1.84 -10.91 12.00
N LYS A 19 1.44 -11.50 10.90
CA LYS A 19 2.29 -11.60 9.71
C LYS A 19 2.64 -10.21 9.21
N ARG A 20 3.91 -10.03 8.86
CA ARG A 20 4.43 -8.84 8.20
C ARG A 20 4.80 -9.19 6.78
N TRP A 21 4.50 -8.29 5.86
CA TRP A 21 4.78 -8.43 4.44
C TRP A 21 5.82 -7.39 4.07
N THR A 22 6.93 -7.81 3.49
CA THR A 22 7.93 -6.88 2.98
C THR A 22 7.43 -6.26 1.69
N LYS A 23 7.54 -4.94 1.57
CA LYS A 23 7.22 -4.16 0.39
C LYS A 23 8.32 -3.12 0.20
N GLU A 24 8.79 -2.97 -1.03
CA GLU A 24 9.63 -1.85 -1.42
C GLU A 24 8.75 -0.63 -1.70
N GLY A 25 9.15 0.53 -1.22
CA GLY A 25 8.57 1.82 -1.55
C GLY A 25 9.60 2.67 -2.25
N GLU A 26 9.18 3.49 -3.21
CA GLU A 26 10.05 4.43 -3.91
C GLU A 26 9.56 5.86 -3.72
N GLY A 27 10.49 6.76 -3.45
CA GLY A 27 10.25 8.19 -3.29
C GLY A 27 11.39 9.02 -3.86
N LEU A 28 11.35 10.34 -3.66
CA LEU A 28 12.40 11.25 -4.12
C LEU A 28 13.78 10.93 -3.53
N GLY A 29 13.84 10.27 -2.37
CA GLY A 29 15.09 9.83 -1.71
C GLY A 29 15.57 8.44 -2.18
N GLY A 30 14.89 7.79 -3.11
CA GLY A 30 15.22 6.43 -3.57
C GLY A 30 14.28 5.35 -3.03
N LYS A 31 14.75 4.12 -3.09
CA LYS A 31 14.00 2.94 -2.65
C LYS A 31 14.20 2.69 -1.16
N ILE A 32 13.13 2.25 -0.49
CA ILE A 32 13.11 1.95 0.93
C ILE A 32 12.30 0.68 1.20
N ASP A 33 12.85 -0.22 2.01
CA ASP A 33 12.14 -1.41 2.45
C ASP A 33 11.16 -1.07 3.57
N MET A 34 9.91 -1.53 3.39
CA MET A 34 8.85 -1.34 4.36
C MET A 34 8.21 -2.68 4.73
N GLU A 35 7.77 -2.81 5.97
CA GLU A 35 6.92 -3.92 6.40
C GLU A 35 5.47 -3.47 6.47
N LEU A 36 4.58 -4.16 5.77
CA LEU A 36 3.13 -3.95 5.84
C LEU A 36 2.53 -4.85 6.92
N THR A 37 1.77 -4.24 7.83
CA THR A 37 1.01 -4.93 8.87
C THR A 37 -0.27 -4.19 9.19
N VAL A 38 -1.02 -4.65 10.20
CA VAL A 38 -2.30 -4.05 10.63
C VAL A 38 -2.24 -3.70 12.11
N ILE A 39 -2.54 -2.44 12.47
CA ILE A 39 -2.75 -2.04 13.86
C ILE A 39 -4.21 -2.18 14.25
N LYS A 40 -4.43 -2.59 15.50
CA LYS A 40 -5.76 -2.85 16.04
C LYS A 40 -6.66 -1.61 16.06
N GLU A 41 -6.14 -0.48 16.47
CA GLU A 41 -6.89 0.78 16.57
C GLU A 41 -5.98 1.99 16.35
N VAL A 42 -6.48 2.97 15.60
CA VAL A 42 -5.90 4.32 15.46
C VAL A 42 -6.97 5.34 15.84
N LYS A 43 -6.61 6.30 16.67
CA LYS A 43 -7.49 7.40 17.09
C LYS A 43 -6.97 8.72 16.53
N VAL A 44 -7.83 9.45 15.81
CA VAL A 44 -7.55 10.79 15.28
C VAL A 44 -8.60 11.75 15.84
N GLY A 45 -8.24 12.54 16.84
CA GLY A 45 -9.21 13.34 17.59
C GLY A 45 -10.31 12.46 18.22
N PRO A 46 -11.60 12.72 17.97
CA PRO A 46 -12.71 11.90 18.46
C PRO A 46 -12.94 10.64 17.64
N TYR A 47 -12.32 10.53 16.46
CA TYR A 47 -12.57 9.46 15.48
C TYR A 47 -11.69 8.25 15.74
N ARG A 48 -12.27 7.05 15.61
CA ARG A 48 -11.59 5.78 15.81
C ARG A 48 -11.67 4.92 14.57
N PHE A 49 -10.52 4.38 14.17
CA PHE A 49 -10.39 3.43 13.06
C PHE A 49 -9.83 2.12 13.60
N ARG A 50 -10.45 1.00 13.22
CA ARG A 50 -10.00 -0.33 13.61
C ARG A 50 -9.31 -1.02 12.46
N ASN A 51 -8.35 -1.87 12.82
CA ASN A 51 -7.61 -2.72 11.87
C ASN A 51 -6.99 -1.89 10.72
N VAL A 52 -6.20 -0.89 11.08
CA VAL A 52 -5.63 0.06 10.10
C VAL A 52 -4.36 -0.51 9.49
N PRO A 53 -4.26 -0.62 8.14
CA PRO A 53 -3.01 -0.98 7.47
C PRO A 53 -1.91 0.04 7.72
N VAL A 54 -0.72 -0.45 8.04
CA VAL A 54 0.44 0.38 8.38
C VAL A 54 1.66 -0.14 7.67
N HIS A 55 2.45 0.76 7.11
CA HIS A 55 3.79 0.48 6.66
C HIS A 55 4.78 0.89 7.74
N ILE A 56 5.67 -0.01 8.11
CA ILE A 56 6.75 0.21 9.06
C ILE A 56 8.04 0.34 8.26
N PHE A 57 8.82 1.37 8.50
CA PHE A 57 10.07 1.61 7.80
C PHE A 57 11.17 2.07 8.76
N GLU A 58 12.43 1.92 8.35
CA GLU A 58 13.57 2.52 9.02
C GLU A 58 13.84 3.90 8.42
N ASP A 59 13.83 4.92 9.27
CA ASP A 59 14.11 6.30 8.85
C ASP A 59 15.61 6.57 8.87
N GLU A 60 16.33 6.01 7.89
CA GLU A 60 17.77 6.13 7.77
C GLU A 60 18.23 7.59 7.56
N PHE A 61 17.35 8.42 7.00
CA PHE A 61 17.65 9.81 6.67
C PHE A 61 17.14 10.81 7.72
N ASN A 62 16.57 10.33 8.82
CA ASN A 62 16.01 11.14 9.90
C ASN A 62 14.94 12.17 9.44
N VAL A 63 14.22 11.89 8.36
CA VAL A 63 13.19 12.80 7.82
C VAL A 63 11.99 12.89 8.76
N THR A 64 11.69 11.82 9.49
CA THR A 64 10.60 11.75 10.47
C THR A 64 11.11 11.60 11.90
N ASN A 65 12.40 11.62 12.12
CA ASN A 65 13.06 11.44 13.42
C ASN A 65 13.09 12.73 14.25
N TYR A 66 12.01 13.52 14.17
CA TYR A 66 11.83 14.59 15.14
C TYR A 66 11.39 13.99 16.48
N PRO A 67 11.94 14.48 17.62
CA PRO A 67 11.42 14.13 18.93
C PRO A 67 9.90 14.35 18.90
N TYR A 68 9.13 13.33 19.30
CA TYR A 68 7.67 13.31 19.31
C TYR A 68 6.95 12.96 18.00
N MET A 69 7.63 12.69 16.89
CA MET A 69 6.99 12.15 15.68
C MET A 69 7.11 10.63 15.64
N GLY A 70 5.97 9.93 15.63
CA GLY A 70 5.92 8.47 15.52
C GLY A 70 5.65 7.96 14.12
N GLY A 71 5.41 8.85 13.15
CA GLY A 71 5.06 8.47 11.81
C GLY A 71 4.20 9.50 11.08
N LEU A 72 3.59 9.09 9.96
CA LEU A 72 2.78 9.92 9.08
C LEU A 72 1.36 9.34 8.94
N ILE A 73 0.35 10.19 9.10
CA ILE A 73 -1.03 9.86 8.74
C ILE A 73 -1.18 10.10 7.24
N GLY A 74 -1.35 9.02 6.48
CA GLY A 74 -1.49 9.09 5.04
C GLY A 74 -2.93 9.25 4.55
N ASN A 75 -3.06 9.31 3.24
CA ASN A 75 -4.34 9.55 2.56
C ASN A 75 -5.42 8.48 2.84
N ASP A 76 -5.06 7.24 3.19
CA ASP A 76 -6.04 6.21 3.57
C ASP A 76 -6.93 6.63 4.75
N ILE A 77 -6.42 7.49 5.63
CA ILE A 77 -7.20 8.08 6.71
C ILE A 77 -7.74 9.45 6.31
N LEU A 78 -6.90 10.34 5.75
CA LEU A 78 -7.28 11.73 5.49
C LEU A 78 -8.39 11.88 4.45
N ARG A 79 -8.43 11.02 3.41
CA ARG A 79 -9.50 11.03 2.38
C ARG A 79 -10.91 10.78 2.95
N ARG A 80 -11.01 10.29 4.18
CA ARG A 80 -12.28 10.04 4.89
C ARG A 80 -12.87 11.28 5.53
N PHE A 81 -12.17 12.41 5.39
CA PHE A 81 -12.56 13.69 5.96
C PHE A 81 -12.53 14.80 4.93
N ASN A 82 -13.38 15.78 5.13
CA ASN A 82 -13.15 17.12 4.63
C ASN A 82 -12.15 17.77 5.57
N VAL A 83 -11.02 18.21 5.03
CA VAL A 83 -9.88 18.73 5.81
C VAL A 83 -9.70 20.21 5.54
N ILE A 84 -9.66 21.02 6.59
CA ILE A 84 -9.35 22.46 6.54
C ILE A 84 -8.08 22.69 7.37
N LEU A 85 -7.06 23.26 6.74
CA LEU A 85 -5.78 23.61 7.38
C LEU A 85 -5.72 25.11 7.63
N ASN A 86 -5.49 25.50 8.87
CA ASN A 86 -5.20 26.88 9.24
C ASN A 86 -3.74 27.01 9.64
N TYR A 87 -2.89 27.35 8.68
CA TYR A 87 -1.45 27.46 8.91
C TYR A 87 -1.07 28.56 9.92
N ALA A 88 -1.83 29.67 9.94
CA ALA A 88 -1.57 30.78 10.83
C ALA A 88 -1.75 30.43 12.32
N LYS A 89 -2.69 29.49 12.61
CA LYS A 89 -2.98 29.01 13.97
C LYS A 89 -2.44 27.63 14.26
N SER A 90 -1.82 26.98 13.27
CA SER A 90 -1.41 25.57 13.34
C SER A 90 -2.55 24.60 13.68
N ASP A 91 -3.76 24.91 13.21
CA ASP A 91 -4.96 24.12 13.48
C ASP A 91 -5.33 23.25 12.27
N ILE A 92 -5.84 22.06 12.54
CA ILE A 92 -6.49 21.19 11.56
C ILE A 92 -7.94 20.91 11.99
N TYR A 93 -8.88 21.19 11.09
CA TYR A 93 -10.28 20.87 11.28
C TYR A 93 -10.64 19.73 10.34
N ILE A 94 -11.22 18.66 10.89
CA ILE A 94 -11.61 17.48 10.12
C ILE A 94 -13.07 17.14 10.39
N THR A 95 -13.82 16.89 9.31
CA THR A 95 -15.23 16.47 9.38
C THR A 95 -15.41 15.25 8.49
N PRO A 96 -16.02 14.15 8.97
CA PRO A 96 -16.27 12.96 8.16
C PRO A 96 -17.02 13.29 6.88
N ASN A 97 -16.60 12.64 5.77
CA ASN A 97 -17.27 12.71 4.48
C ASN A 97 -17.87 11.35 4.10
N SER A 98 -18.35 11.20 2.86
CA SER A 98 -18.95 9.95 2.35
C SER A 98 -18.01 8.75 2.38
N HIS A 99 -16.69 8.94 2.38
CA HIS A 99 -15.69 7.87 2.45
C HIS A 99 -15.38 7.39 3.87
N TYR A 100 -15.92 8.07 4.90
CA TYR A 100 -15.62 7.73 6.29
C TYR A 100 -15.94 6.27 6.65
N PRO A 101 -17.08 5.68 6.25
CA PRO A 101 -17.42 4.30 6.57
C PRO A 101 -16.75 3.25 5.68
N GLU A 102 -15.99 3.65 4.65
CA GLU A 102 -15.37 2.68 3.75
C GLU A 102 -14.38 1.76 4.49
N PRO A 103 -14.31 0.48 4.14
CA PRO A 103 -13.30 -0.41 4.67
C PRO A 103 -11.89 0.03 4.24
N PHE A 104 -10.87 -0.38 4.97
CA PHE A 104 -9.50 -0.29 4.51
C PHE A 104 -9.22 -1.40 3.48
N ASP A 105 -8.28 -1.11 2.57
CA ASP A 105 -7.79 -2.13 1.66
C ASP A 105 -6.81 -3.06 2.40
N TYR A 106 -7.12 -4.34 2.41
CA TYR A 106 -6.30 -5.40 3.00
C TYR A 106 -5.73 -6.35 1.95
N SER A 107 -5.88 -6.03 0.69
CA SER A 107 -5.40 -6.87 -0.41
C SER A 107 -3.89 -6.77 -0.54
N TYR A 108 -3.29 -7.90 -0.88
CA TYR A 108 -1.86 -8.01 -1.10
C TYR A 108 -1.56 -8.96 -2.24
N SER A 109 -1.36 -8.41 -3.41
CA SER A 109 -0.86 -9.13 -4.59
C SER A 109 0.66 -9.18 -4.62
N GLY A 110 1.30 -8.13 -4.12
CA GLY A 110 2.74 -7.91 -4.18
C GLY A 110 3.22 -7.33 -5.51
N VAL A 111 2.30 -6.84 -6.36
CA VAL A 111 2.63 -6.18 -7.63
C VAL A 111 2.39 -4.69 -7.52
N GLU A 112 3.37 -3.89 -7.91
CA GLU A 112 3.19 -2.47 -8.22
C GLU A 112 3.16 -2.28 -9.74
N LEU A 113 2.18 -1.51 -10.21
CA LEU A 113 2.02 -1.19 -11.63
C LEU A 113 2.24 0.29 -11.86
N TYR A 114 2.99 0.61 -12.92
CA TYR A 114 3.25 1.98 -13.38
C TYR A 114 2.85 2.15 -14.84
N LEU A 115 2.40 3.34 -15.18
CA LEU A 115 2.19 3.73 -16.57
C LEU A 115 3.43 4.50 -17.06
N ILE A 116 4.20 3.88 -17.95
CA ILE A 116 5.43 4.43 -18.48
C ILE A 116 5.33 4.42 -20.00
N ASN A 117 5.46 5.60 -20.62
CA ASN A 117 5.39 5.76 -22.09
C ASN A 117 4.13 5.12 -22.72
N GLY A 118 2.98 5.21 -22.04
CA GLY A 118 1.71 4.65 -22.51
C GLY A 118 1.59 3.13 -22.33
N GLN A 119 2.54 2.47 -21.68
CA GLN A 119 2.50 1.05 -21.37
C GLN A 119 2.37 0.83 -19.86
N ILE A 120 1.59 -0.15 -19.47
CA ILE A 120 1.49 -0.56 -18.06
C ILE A 120 2.57 -1.61 -17.81
N LEU A 121 3.52 -1.28 -16.95
CA LEU A 121 4.64 -2.14 -16.58
C LEU A 121 4.53 -2.57 -15.11
N VAL A 122 5.03 -3.77 -14.84
CA VAL A 122 5.34 -4.20 -13.46
C VAL A 122 6.58 -3.42 -13.03
N GLY A 123 6.43 -2.53 -12.06
CA GLY A 123 7.53 -1.71 -11.55
C GLY A 123 8.20 -2.31 -10.33
N ASP A 124 7.47 -3.12 -9.56
CA ASP A 124 8.02 -3.88 -8.43
C ASP A 124 7.22 -5.15 -8.18
N VAL A 125 7.91 -6.18 -7.71
CA VAL A 125 7.32 -7.45 -7.25
C VAL A 125 7.86 -7.77 -5.87
N ALA A 126 7.02 -7.59 -4.86
CA ALA A 126 7.42 -7.77 -3.47
C ALA A 126 7.84 -9.21 -3.17
N LYS A 127 8.95 -9.36 -2.49
CA LYS A 127 9.55 -10.65 -2.12
C LYS A 127 8.61 -11.47 -1.23
N GLY A 128 8.47 -12.75 -1.50
CA GLY A 128 7.57 -13.67 -0.80
C GLY A 128 6.08 -13.46 -1.13
N SER A 129 5.77 -12.63 -2.11
CA SER A 129 4.40 -12.30 -2.51
C SER A 129 3.76 -13.37 -3.39
N PRO A 130 2.42 -13.35 -3.55
CA PRO A 130 1.73 -14.19 -4.53
C PRO A 130 2.20 -13.98 -5.97
N ALA A 131 2.51 -12.75 -6.34
CA ALA A 131 2.98 -12.40 -7.68
C ALA A 131 4.38 -12.94 -7.98
N GLU A 132 5.31 -12.83 -7.01
CA GLU A 132 6.65 -13.42 -7.14
C GLU A 132 6.57 -14.95 -7.28
N ALA A 133 5.76 -15.59 -6.40
CA ALA A 133 5.54 -17.03 -6.46
C ALA A 133 4.92 -17.49 -7.79
N ALA A 134 4.17 -16.63 -8.48
CA ALA A 134 3.62 -16.88 -9.81
C ALA A 134 4.63 -16.60 -10.94
N GLY A 135 5.80 -16.03 -10.63
CA GLY A 135 6.86 -15.78 -11.59
C GLY A 135 6.81 -14.43 -12.31
N LEU A 136 6.03 -13.47 -11.84
CA LEU A 136 6.08 -12.08 -12.31
C LEU A 136 7.41 -11.44 -11.93
N LYS A 137 7.87 -10.52 -12.79
CA LYS A 137 9.13 -9.79 -12.60
C LYS A 137 8.95 -8.32 -12.95
N GLU A 138 9.79 -7.48 -12.36
CA GLU A 138 9.94 -6.09 -12.78
C GLU A 138 10.23 -6.00 -14.27
N GLY A 139 9.62 -5.02 -14.94
CA GLY A 139 9.73 -4.81 -16.39
C GLY A 139 8.73 -5.60 -17.24
N ASP A 140 7.96 -6.54 -16.68
CA ASP A 140 6.89 -7.21 -17.42
C ASP A 140 5.86 -6.20 -17.90
N GLN A 141 5.55 -6.19 -19.20
CA GLN A 141 4.48 -5.36 -19.75
C GLN A 141 3.12 -6.03 -19.52
N VAL A 142 2.26 -5.41 -18.73
CA VAL A 142 0.91 -5.94 -18.45
C VAL A 142 -0.02 -5.64 -19.62
N LEU A 143 -0.54 -6.68 -20.25
CA LEU A 143 -1.48 -6.58 -21.37
C LEU A 143 -2.93 -6.68 -20.92
N ALA A 144 -3.22 -7.49 -19.89
CA ALA A 144 -4.55 -7.62 -19.32
C ALA A 144 -4.49 -8.11 -17.87
N VAL A 145 -5.52 -7.75 -17.10
CA VAL A 145 -5.81 -8.31 -15.78
C VAL A 145 -7.20 -8.93 -15.83
N ASN A 146 -7.30 -10.22 -15.53
CA ASN A 146 -8.48 -11.05 -15.76
C ASN A 146 -8.89 -11.00 -17.25
N ARG A 147 -10.10 -10.54 -17.55
CA ARG A 147 -10.59 -10.34 -18.93
C ARG A 147 -10.62 -8.87 -19.34
N ASN A 148 -9.93 -8.02 -18.59
CA ASN A 148 -9.88 -6.59 -18.85
C ASN A 148 -8.62 -6.25 -19.66
N PHE A 149 -8.81 -5.80 -20.89
CA PHE A 149 -7.76 -5.38 -21.84
C PHE A 149 -7.77 -3.85 -22.04
N SER A 150 -8.40 -3.08 -21.15
CA SER A 150 -8.61 -1.63 -21.35
C SER A 150 -7.34 -0.80 -21.33
N GLN A 151 -6.20 -1.35 -20.91
CA GLN A 151 -4.94 -0.62 -20.68
C GLN A 151 -5.14 0.58 -19.71
N ASN A 152 -6.06 0.42 -18.76
CA ASN A 152 -6.33 1.42 -17.74
C ASN A 152 -5.69 1.01 -16.41
N LEU A 153 -4.66 1.76 -15.99
CA LEU A 153 -3.90 1.48 -14.79
C LEU A 153 -4.77 1.40 -13.53
N ASN A 154 -5.73 2.33 -13.40
CA ASN A 154 -6.59 2.37 -12.21
C ASN A 154 -7.52 1.14 -12.15
N GLN A 155 -8.07 0.73 -13.29
CA GLN A 155 -8.89 -0.48 -13.35
C GLN A 155 -8.07 -1.73 -13.02
N TYR A 156 -6.84 -1.82 -13.49
CA TYR A 156 -5.96 -2.93 -13.18
C TYR A 156 -5.61 -2.97 -11.69
N LYS A 157 -5.31 -1.82 -11.08
CA LYS A 157 -5.09 -1.70 -9.63
C LYS A 157 -6.30 -2.16 -8.82
N ILE A 158 -7.52 -1.79 -9.23
CA ILE A 158 -8.76 -2.23 -8.58
C ILE A 158 -8.92 -3.75 -8.65
N LEU A 159 -8.68 -4.35 -9.81
CA LEU A 159 -8.78 -5.81 -9.98
C LEU A 159 -7.75 -6.59 -9.14
N LEU A 160 -6.59 -5.96 -8.86
CA LEU A 160 -5.54 -6.52 -8.00
C LEU A 160 -5.80 -6.32 -6.50
N GLN A 161 -6.86 -5.59 -6.14
CA GLN A 161 -7.21 -5.24 -4.76
C GLN A 161 -8.30 -6.12 -4.13
N ALA A 162 -8.81 -7.14 -4.79
CA ALA A 162 -9.84 -8.02 -4.24
C ALA A 162 -9.21 -9.15 -3.39
N PRO A 163 -9.23 -9.08 -2.04
CA PRO A 163 -8.59 -10.09 -1.20
C PRO A 163 -9.30 -11.44 -1.36
N ASN A 164 -8.52 -12.49 -1.40
CA ASN A 164 -8.93 -13.87 -1.62
C ASN A 164 -9.42 -14.22 -3.03
N GLU A 165 -9.49 -13.27 -3.95
CA GLU A 165 -9.82 -13.53 -5.35
C GLU A 165 -8.60 -14.07 -6.11
N ARG A 166 -8.87 -14.87 -7.13
CA ARG A 166 -7.87 -15.28 -8.11
C ARG A 166 -7.78 -14.24 -9.20
N VAL A 167 -6.55 -13.86 -9.52
CA VAL A 167 -6.25 -12.92 -10.59
C VAL A 167 -5.42 -13.63 -11.64
N LYS A 168 -5.88 -13.55 -12.89
CA LYS A 168 -5.12 -13.94 -14.07
C LYS A 168 -4.54 -12.70 -14.72
N LEU A 169 -3.20 -12.65 -14.88
CA LEU A 169 -2.50 -11.53 -15.47
C LEU A 169 -1.81 -12.01 -16.74
N ILE A 170 -2.09 -11.34 -17.88
CA ILE A 170 -1.43 -11.56 -19.17
C ILE A 170 -0.37 -10.49 -19.33
N TYR A 171 0.85 -10.91 -19.61
CA TYR A 171 1.99 -10.01 -19.73
C TYR A 171 2.88 -10.37 -20.91
N ARG A 172 3.73 -9.42 -21.31
CA ARG A 172 4.78 -9.62 -22.31
C ARG A 172 6.14 -9.44 -21.64
N ARG A 173 7.02 -10.41 -21.83
CA ARG A 173 8.43 -10.39 -21.41
C ARG A 173 9.30 -10.79 -22.60
N ASP A 174 10.30 -9.99 -22.94
CA ASP A 174 11.22 -10.26 -24.05
C ASP A 174 10.51 -10.60 -25.38
N GLY A 175 9.40 -9.90 -25.65
CA GLY A 175 8.58 -10.13 -26.84
C GLY A 175 7.61 -11.32 -26.77
N VAL A 176 7.73 -12.18 -25.76
CA VAL A 176 6.87 -13.36 -25.57
C VAL A 176 5.68 -13.02 -24.68
N ILE A 177 4.48 -13.38 -25.12
CA ILE A 177 3.25 -13.24 -24.33
C ILE A 177 3.06 -14.49 -23.49
N SER A 178 2.84 -14.29 -22.20
CA SER A 178 2.60 -15.34 -21.22
C SER A 178 1.50 -14.93 -20.26
N ASP A 179 1.01 -15.86 -19.48
CA ASP A 179 0.05 -15.57 -18.41
C ASP A 179 0.46 -16.24 -17.09
N VAL A 180 0.02 -15.64 -16.01
CA VAL A 180 0.14 -16.18 -14.65
C VAL A 180 -1.18 -16.05 -13.93
N GLU A 181 -1.40 -16.94 -12.98
CA GLU A 181 -2.55 -16.88 -12.08
C GLU A 181 -2.07 -16.97 -10.63
N PHE A 182 -2.57 -16.09 -9.79
CA PHE A 182 -2.29 -16.12 -8.36
C PHE A 182 -3.50 -15.66 -7.55
N LYS A 183 -3.51 -16.02 -6.28
CA LYS A 183 -4.55 -15.60 -5.35
C LYS A 183 -4.07 -14.39 -4.56
N VAL A 184 -4.81 -13.28 -4.61
CA VAL A 184 -4.56 -12.10 -3.78
C VAL A 184 -4.76 -12.50 -2.32
N LYS A 185 -3.77 -12.24 -1.46
CA LYS A 185 -3.85 -12.54 -0.03
C LYS A 185 -4.45 -11.37 0.72
N SER A 186 -5.04 -11.64 1.88
CA SER A 186 -5.36 -10.60 2.86
C SER A 186 -4.18 -10.41 3.79
N ILE A 187 -3.89 -9.14 4.14
CA ILE A 187 -2.92 -8.77 5.19
C ILE A 187 -3.54 -8.82 6.59
N PHE A 188 -4.85 -9.06 6.66
CA PHE A 188 -5.63 -9.12 7.89
C PHE A 188 -5.74 -10.54 8.44
#